data_e2a5a1ac37ec5e2ef23f0b9e940b416e
#
_entry.id   e2a5a1ac37ec5e2ef23f0b9e940b416e
#
_cell.length_a   1.000
_cell.length_b   1.000
_cell.length_c   1.000
_cell.angle_alpha   90.00
_cell.angle_beta   90.00
_cell.angle_gamma   90.00
#
_symmetry.space_group_name_H-M   'P 1'
#
loop_
_entity.id
_entity.type
_entity.pdbx_description
1 polymer ?
#
loop_
_entity_poly.entity_id
_entity_poly.type
_entity_poly.pdbx_seq_one_letter_code
_entity_poly.pdbx_strand_id
1 'polypeptide(L)'
;MRLAVFDNYRLGVVDGDSVVDVTDALEYHDTDWPFAFIPKMIMSFDRLRPRIETLAASGRRIPLSQVKLRPPVPGPTNVAAAASNYRAHNAEMQKYLAENRFGQTGSGTPQSLKSTLSSVPGRPPGERGEVFLKSPSSIIGPGDTIFLPDTTPGREVHHEPELAAVISKECYRISPSQALDYVFGYCALLDITVRGDGDRSRRKSYRGFTPIGPWITLKEEVPDPQDLDIKLWVNDQIRQDANTSDMIETLAEVIEYASFCYPLKPGDIVTTGSPDGVAPIKDGDVVRIDIERIGGFTVDVEAL
;
A
#
# COMPACT_ATOMS: atom_id res chain seq x y z
N MET A 1 13.66 -4.88 12.12
CA MET A 1 14.58 -4.15 11.20
C MET A 1 13.74 -3.39 10.18
N ARG A 2 14.16 -2.17 9.83
CA ARG A 2 13.52 -1.33 8.81
C ARG A 2 14.42 -1.25 7.59
N LEU A 3 13.94 -1.71 6.45
CA LEU A 3 14.69 -1.76 5.19
C LEU A 3 14.20 -0.67 4.24
N ALA A 4 15.06 0.30 3.93
CA ALA A 4 14.78 1.39 3.02
C ALA A 4 15.46 1.17 1.67
N VAL A 5 14.84 1.67 0.60
CA VAL A 5 15.50 1.90 -0.68
C VAL A 5 15.72 3.41 -0.80
N PHE A 6 16.92 3.83 -1.16
CA PHE A 6 17.28 5.24 -1.17
C PHE A 6 18.23 5.61 -2.32
N ASP A 7 18.31 6.90 -2.61
CA ASP A 7 19.16 7.51 -3.65
C ASP A 7 19.07 6.78 -5.01
N ASN A 8 20.14 6.17 -5.47
CA ASN A 8 20.19 5.38 -6.70
C ASN A 8 19.82 3.90 -6.41
N TYR A 9 18.65 3.69 -5.79
CA TYR A 9 18.11 2.37 -5.43
C TYR A 9 19.02 1.50 -4.58
N ARG A 10 19.81 2.11 -3.70
CA ARG A 10 20.65 1.40 -2.72
C ARG A 10 19.77 0.81 -1.61
N LEU A 11 20.17 -0.34 -1.06
CA LEU A 11 19.53 -0.92 0.10
C LEU A 11 20.12 -0.35 1.39
N GLY A 12 19.27 0.07 2.32
CA GLY A 12 19.67 0.59 3.61
C GLY A 12 18.92 -0.01 4.78
N VAL A 13 19.56 0.01 5.95
CA VAL A 13 18.92 -0.26 7.24
C VAL A 13 18.73 1.06 7.95
N VAL A 14 17.48 1.34 8.37
CA VAL A 14 17.12 2.55 9.09
C VAL A 14 17.30 2.34 10.59
N ASP A 15 18.06 3.26 11.23
CA ASP A 15 18.32 3.31 12.68
C ASP A 15 18.10 4.74 13.16
N GLY A 16 17.00 4.97 13.90
CA GLY A 16 16.57 6.31 14.27
C GLY A 16 16.37 7.20 13.05
N ASP A 17 17.04 8.36 13.05
CA ASP A 17 16.98 9.35 11.96
C ASP A 17 18.07 9.15 10.88
N SER A 18 18.66 7.97 10.82
CA SER A 18 19.75 7.66 9.90
C SER A 18 19.50 6.38 9.14
N VAL A 19 20.15 6.26 8.00
CA VAL A 19 20.23 5.04 7.20
C VAL A 19 21.69 4.60 7.09
N VAL A 20 21.92 3.29 7.18
CA VAL A 20 23.20 2.65 6.91
C VAL A 20 23.09 1.87 5.61
N ASP A 21 23.97 2.17 4.66
CA ASP A 21 24.04 1.46 3.40
C ASP A 21 24.51 0.01 3.61
N VAL A 22 23.72 -0.91 3.16
CA VAL A 22 23.99 -2.34 3.23
C VAL A 22 23.89 -3.03 1.87
N THR A 23 23.94 -2.25 0.79
CA THR A 23 23.82 -2.75 -0.59
C THR A 23 24.83 -3.86 -0.88
N ASP A 24 26.03 -3.79 -0.30
CA ASP A 24 27.08 -4.81 -0.45
C ASP A 24 26.70 -6.17 0.18
N ALA A 25 25.61 -6.24 0.96
CA ALA A 25 25.06 -7.51 1.42
C ALA A 25 24.36 -8.30 0.32
N LEU A 26 23.89 -7.61 -0.72
CA LEU A 26 23.14 -8.22 -1.81
C LEU A 26 24.08 -8.99 -2.73
N GLU A 27 23.67 -10.19 -3.15
CA GLU A 27 24.33 -10.97 -4.19
C GLU A 27 23.91 -10.52 -5.60
N TYR A 28 22.80 -9.80 -5.67
CA TYR A 28 22.23 -9.28 -6.90
C TYR A 28 21.63 -7.92 -6.62
N HIS A 29 22.11 -6.90 -7.33
CA HIS A 29 21.60 -5.55 -7.26
C HIS A 29 21.41 -5.03 -8.70
N ASP A 30 20.14 -4.96 -9.12
CA ASP A 30 19.73 -4.47 -10.43
C ASP A 30 18.85 -3.24 -10.22
N THR A 31 19.26 -2.14 -10.80
CA THR A 31 18.55 -0.85 -10.77
C THR A 31 17.81 -0.56 -12.07
N ASP A 32 17.89 -1.45 -13.04
CA ASP A 32 17.13 -1.35 -14.28
C ASP A 32 15.71 -1.92 -14.08
N TRP A 33 14.77 -1.39 -14.83
CA TRP A 33 13.40 -1.87 -14.78
C TRP A 33 13.23 -3.26 -15.45
N PRO A 34 12.44 -4.19 -14.86
CA PRO A 34 11.79 -4.16 -13.53
C PRO A 34 12.78 -4.46 -12.40
N PHE A 35 12.67 -3.69 -11.33
CA PHE A 35 13.57 -3.77 -10.17
C PHE A 35 13.46 -5.13 -9.45
N ALA A 36 14.26 -6.10 -9.84
CA ALA A 36 14.18 -7.47 -9.33
C ALA A 36 14.99 -7.70 -8.03
N PHE A 37 15.81 -6.74 -7.58
CA PHE A 37 16.68 -6.94 -6.42
C PHE A 37 15.89 -7.09 -5.10
N ILE A 38 14.79 -6.36 -4.92
CA ILE A 38 13.95 -6.48 -3.71
C ILE A 38 13.27 -7.85 -3.61
N PRO A 39 12.55 -8.37 -4.61
CA PRO A 39 12.06 -9.75 -4.58
C PRO A 39 13.16 -10.79 -4.31
N LYS A 40 14.32 -10.67 -4.94
CA LYS A 40 15.45 -11.58 -4.73
C LYS A 40 16.04 -11.47 -3.33
N MET A 41 16.14 -10.25 -2.78
CA MET A 41 16.56 -10.02 -1.40
C MET A 41 15.57 -10.69 -0.44
N ILE A 42 14.26 -10.50 -0.63
CA ILE A 42 13.22 -11.11 0.20
C ILE A 42 13.33 -12.65 0.18
N MET A 43 13.45 -13.27 -1.00
CA MET A 43 13.59 -14.71 -1.15
C MET A 43 14.83 -15.28 -0.46
N SER A 44 15.88 -14.48 -0.30
CA SER A 44 17.17 -14.88 0.29
C SER A 44 17.40 -14.28 1.67
N PHE A 45 16.38 -13.65 2.27
CA PHE A 45 16.54 -12.79 3.44
C PHE A 45 17.18 -13.49 4.63
N ASP A 46 16.75 -14.70 4.96
CA ASP A 46 17.30 -15.45 6.09
C ASP A 46 18.81 -15.67 5.95
N ARG A 47 19.28 -15.90 4.74
CA ARG A 47 20.70 -16.05 4.42
C ARG A 47 21.46 -14.72 4.42
N LEU A 48 20.82 -13.65 3.95
CA LEU A 48 21.43 -12.32 3.85
C LEU A 48 21.40 -11.56 5.17
N ARG A 49 20.44 -11.82 6.04
CA ARG A 49 20.19 -11.11 7.29
C ARG A 49 21.44 -10.94 8.17
N PRO A 50 22.26 -11.97 8.47
CA PRO A 50 23.45 -11.79 9.30
C PRO A 50 24.46 -10.81 8.70
N ARG A 51 24.59 -10.80 7.37
CA ARG A 51 25.48 -9.87 6.67
C ARG A 51 24.92 -8.44 6.68
N ILE A 52 23.61 -8.28 6.49
CA ILE A 52 22.91 -7.00 6.59
C ILE A 52 23.10 -6.41 8.00
N GLU A 53 22.89 -7.21 9.05
CA GLU A 53 23.04 -6.78 10.44
C GLU A 53 24.50 -6.38 10.78
N THR A 54 25.47 -7.14 10.26
CA THR A 54 26.90 -6.81 10.43
C THR A 54 27.24 -5.46 9.77
N LEU A 55 26.80 -5.23 8.55
CA LEU A 55 27.02 -3.98 7.83
C LEU A 55 26.29 -2.82 8.49
N ALA A 56 25.06 -3.04 8.95
CA ALA A 56 24.28 -2.02 9.65
C ALA A 56 24.92 -1.60 10.98
N ALA A 57 25.52 -2.54 11.72
CA ALA A 57 26.18 -2.26 12.98
C ALA A 57 27.49 -1.47 12.81
N SER A 58 28.25 -1.72 11.75
CA SER A 58 29.58 -1.16 11.50
C SER A 58 29.60 -0.03 10.47
N GLY A 59 28.54 0.13 9.68
CA GLY A 59 28.48 1.08 8.58
C GLY A 59 28.34 2.54 9.03
N ARG A 60 28.70 3.45 8.12
CA ARG A 60 28.50 4.88 8.32
C ARG A 60 27.00 5.21 8.33
N ARG A 61 26.56 5.92 9.37
CA ARG A 61 25.21 6.47 9.44
C ARG A 61 25.09 7.72 8.57
N ILE A 62 24.10 7.73 7.69
CA ILE A 62 23.75 8.87 6.84
C ILE A 62 22.41 9.40 7.35
N PRO A 63 22.28 10.69 7.70
CA PRO A 63 20.99 11.25 8.10
C PRO A 63 19.93 11.03 7.03
N LEU A 64 18.70 10.64 7.41
CA LEU A 64 17.59 10.45 6.47
C LEU A 64 17.28 11.74 5.69
N SER A 65 17.52 12.90 6.28
CA SER A 65 17.38 14.20 5.61
C SER A 65 18.40 14.46 4.48
N GLN A 66 19.44 13.63 4.35
CA GLN A 66 20.47 13.75 3.32
C GLN A 66 20.33 12.72 2.18
N VAL A 67 19.32 11.87 2.25
CA VAL A 67 19.06 10.85 1.23
C VAL A 67 17.66 11.03 0.66
N LYS A 68 17.45 10.64 -0.59
CA LYS A 68 16.11 10.51 -1.17
C LYS A 68 15.61 9.09 -0.97
N LEU A 69 14.59 8.91 -0.12
CA LEU A 69 13.89 7.64 -0.03
C LEU A 69 13.18 7.33 -1.35
N ARG A 70 13.17 6.05 -1.73
CA ARG A 70 12.50 5.52 -2.91
C ARG A 70 11.37 4.59 -2.47
N PRO A 71 10.45 4.20 -3.37
CA PRO A 71 9.52 3.15 -3.05
C PRO A 71 10.26 1.94 -2.50
N PRO A 72 9.91 1.41 -1.32
CA PRO A 72 10.63 0.29 -0.71
C PRO A 72 10.48 -1.01 -1.52
N VAL A 73 9.44 -1.11 -2.35
CA VAL A 73 9.25 -2.15 -3.35
C VAL A 73 8.94 -1.46 -4.69
N PRO A 74 9.98 -1.10 -5.47
CA PRO A 74 9.79 -0.28 -6.66
C PRO A 74 9.12 -1.00 -7.84
N GLY A 75 9.16 -2.34 -7.87
CA GLY A 75 8.61 -3.14 -8.97
C GLY A 75 7.96 -4.45 -8.51
N PRO A 76 6.86 -4.41 -7.74
CA PRO A 76 6.09 -5.62 -7.45
C PRO A 76 5.45 -6.15 -8.73
N THR A 77 5.12 -7.45 -8.77
CA THR A 77 4.34 -7.99 -9.88
C THR A 77 2.85 -7.69 -9.72
N ASN A 78 2.37 -7.62 -8.47
CA ASN A 78 1.00 -7.26 -8.15
C ASN A 78 0.93 -6.22 -7.03
N VAL A 79 -0.03 -5.30 -7.14
CA VAL A 79 -0.53 -4.48 -6.03
C VAL A 79 -2.01 -4.80 -5.91
N ALA A 80 -2.33 -5.73 -5.01
CA ALA A 80 -3.70 -6.17 -4.74
C ALA A 80 -4.29 -5.32 -3.61
N ALA A 81 -5.37 -4.60 -3.89
CA ALA A 81 -5.95 -3.65 -2.96
C ALA A 81 -7.36 -4.08 -2.55
N ALA A 82 -7.63 -4.09 -1.23
CA ALA A 82 -8.95 -4.34 -0.70
C ALA A 82 -9.87 -3.12 -0.89
N ALA A 83 -11.11 -3.38 -1.30
CA ALA A 83 -12.11 -2.35 -1.40
C ALA A 83 -13.08 -2.43 -0.24
N SER A 84 -13.53 -1.26 0.24
CA SER A 84 -14.67 -1.19 1.17
C SER A 84 -14.47 -1.96 2.49
N ASN A 85 -13.25 -1.94 3.02
CA ASN A 85 -12.87 -2.75 4.19
C ASN A 85 -13.06 -2.02 5.55
N TYR A 86 -13.64 -0.83 5.58
CA TYR A 86 -13.99 -0.11 6.81
C TYR A 86 -15.46 0.28 6.80
N ARG A 87 -16.19 0.00 7.92
CA ARG A 87 -17.65 0.22 7.98
C ARG A 87 -18.03 1.69 7.82
N ALA A 88 -17.31 2.57 8.51
CA ALA A 88 -17.55 4.01 8.46
C ALA A 88 -17.30 4.57 7.05
N HIS A 89 -16.22 4.16 6.40
CA HIS A 89 -15.92 4.53 5.01
C HIS A 89 -17.01 4.05 4.03
N ASN A 90 -17.55 2.85 4.22
CA ASN A 90 -18.64 2.35 3.39
C ASN A 90 -19.90 3.21 3.50
N ALA A 91 -20.26 3.64 4.72
CA ALA A 91 -21.40 4.52 4.95
C ALA A 91 -21.16 5.93 4.32
N GLU A 92 -19.95 6.48 4.48
CA GLU A 92 -19.53 7.72 3.86
C GLU A 92 -19.65 7.66 2.34
N MET A 93 -19.14 6.60 1.71
CA MET A 93 -19.18 6.43 0.25
C MET A 93 -20.59 6.24 -0.29
N GLN A 94 -21.48 5.56 0.44
CA GLN A 94 -22.88 5.46 0.05
C GLN A 94 -23.54 6.84 0.01
N LYS A 95 -23.28 7.69 1.01
CA LYS A 95 -23.77 9.07 1.07
C LYS A 95 -23.19 9.90 -0.09
N TYR A 96 -21.88 9.86 -0.30
CA TYR A 96 -21.19 10.58 -1.38
C TYR A 96 -21.77 10.24 -2.77
N LEU A 97 -21.96 8.94 -3.06
CA LEU A 97 -22.51 8.47 -4.34
C LEU A 97 -23.97 8.94 -4.54
N ALA A 98 -24.78 8.95 -3.47
CA ALA A 98 -26.15 9.42 -3.52
C ALA A 98 -26.23 10.93 -3.80
N GLU A 99 -25.39 11.74 -3.17
CA GLU A 99 -25.34 13.20 -3.32
C GLU A 99 -24.82 13.63 -4.70
N ASN A 100 -23.85 12.92 -5.24
CA ASN A 100 -23.21 13.25 -6.53
C ASN A 100 -23.85 12.55 -7.74
N ARG A 101 -24.96 11.82 -7.55
CA ARG A 101 -25.72 11.13 -8.61
C ARG A 101 -24.89 10.16 -9.47
N PHE A 102 -23.78 9.65 -8.94
CA PHE A 102 -23.03 8.59 -9.58
C PHE A 102 -23.85 7.28 -9.53
N GLY A 103 -23.84 6.51 -10.63
CA GLY A 103 -24.59 5.25 -10.72
C GLY A 103 -26.01 5.37 -11.29
N GLN A 104 -26.49 6.57 -11.69
CA GLN A 104 -27.81 6.75 -12.28
C GLN A 104 -27.86 6.58 -13.81
N THR A 105 -26.73 6.47 -14.49
CA THR A 105 -26.64 6.48 -15.95
C THR A 105 -26.13 5.15 -16.58
N GLY A 106 -25.96 4.11 -15.81
CA GLY A 106 -25.45 2.83 -16.31
C GLY A 106 -26.35 1.65 -15.95
N SER A 107 -26.61 0.77 -16.89
CA SER A 107 -27.37 -0.48 -16.77
C SER A 107 -26.64 -1.55 -15.92
N GLY A 108 -26.13 -1.17 -14.78
CA GLY A 108 -25.48 -2.03 -13.80
C GLY A 108 -25.74 -1.52 -12.39
N THR A 109 -26.83 -1.99 -11.80
CA THR A 109 -27.09 -1.78 -10.37
C THR A 109 -25.94 -2.35 -9.54
N PRO A 110 -25.51 -1.68 -8.44
CA PRO A 110 -24.55 -2.24 -7.48
C PRO A 110 -24.92 -3.63 -6.92
N GLN A 111 -26.16 -4.05 -7.16
CA GLN A 111 -26.73 -5.32 -6.74
C GLN A 111 -26.27 -6.51 -7.62
N SER A 112 -25.79 -6.29 -8.85
CA SER A 112 -25.38 -7.38 -9.71
C SER A 112 -23.97 -7.91 -9.42
N LEU A 113 -23.11 -7.13 -8.78
CA LEU A 113 -21.78 -7.58 -8.34
C LEU A 113 -21.83 -8.46 -7.09
N LYS A 114 -22.87 -8.33 -6.26
CA LYS A 114 -23.04 -9.17 -5.05
C LYS A 114 -23.35 -10.64 -5.35
N SER A 115 -23.76 -10.98 -6.57
CA SER A 115 -24.27 -12.32 -6.90
C SER A 115 -23.27 -13.25 -7.57
N THR A 116 -22.09 -12.77 -8.00
CA THR A 116 -21.15 -13.56 -8.80
C THR A 116 -19.91 -14.04 -8.04
N LEU A 117 -19.67 -13.56 -6.84
CA LEU A 117 -18.60 -14.07 -5.98
C LEU A 117 -19.13 -15.27 -5.19
N SER A 118 -19.22 -16.40 -5.90
CA SER A 118 -19.60 -17.67 -5.31
C SER A 118 -18.60 -18.11 -4.25
N SER A 119 -19.14 -18.32 -3.06
CA SER A 119 -18.68 -19.22 -2.00
C SER A 119 -17.19 -19.62 -2.00
N VAL A 120 -16.38 -18.89 -1.27
CA VAL A 120 -15.24 -19.50 -0.60
C VAL A 120 -15.81 -20.44 0.48
N PRO A 121 -15.35 -21.70 0.58
CA PRO A 121 -15.88 -22.63 1.56
C PRO A 121 -15.81 -22.03 2.97
N GLY A 122 -16.96 -21.89 3.63
CA GLY A 122 -17.07 -21.46 5.01
C GLY A 122 -17.63 -20.05 5.26
N ARG A 123 -17.88 -19.23 4.22
CA ARG A 123 -18.55 -17.93 4.37
C ARG A 123 -19.77 -17.79 3.46
N PRO A 124 -20.83 -17.05 3.91
CA PRO A 124 -21.99 -16.77 3.08
C PRO A 124 -21.61 -15.99 1.81
N PRO A 125 -22.26 -16.26 0.67
CA PRO A 125 -22.08 -15.49 -0.54
C PRO A 125 -22.43 -14.00 -0.32
N GLY A 126 -21.53 -13.09 -0.70
CA GLY A 126 -21.80 -11.65 -0.71
C GLY A 126 -21.35 -10.87 0.54
N GLU A 127 -20.68 -11.49 1.50
CA GLU A 127 -20.17 -10.80 2.71
C GLU A 127 -18.67 -10.43 2.65
N ARG A 128 -17.97 -10.78 1.58
CA ARG A 128 -16.55 -10.40 1.40
C ARG A 128 -16.40 -9.08 0.67
N GLY A 129 -15.38 -8.33 1.09
CA GLY A 129 -14.86 -7.21 0.34
C GLY A 129 -14.37 -7.64 -1.05
N GLU A 130 -14.18 -6.69 -1.93
CA GLU A 130 -13.63 -6.90 -3.26
C GLU A 130 -12.13 -6.63 -3.24
N VAL A 131 -11.35 -7.40 -3.98
CA VAL A 131 -9.92 -7.14 -4.23
C VAL A 131 -9.74 -6.77 -5.71
N PHE A 132 -9.00 -5.70 -5.97
CA PHE A 132 -8.68 -5.22 -7.31
C PHE A 132 -7.17 -4.98 -7.44
N LEU A 133 -6.69 -4.87 -8.68
CA LEU A 133 -5.28 -4.57 -8.94
C LEU A 133 -5.08 -3.08 -9.21
N LYS A 134 -4.02 -2.52 -8.62
CA LYS A 134 -3.44 -1.25 -9.04
C LYS A 134 -2.24 -1.53 -9.94
N SER A 135 -2.02 -0.67 -10.94
CA SER A 135 -0.85 -0.80 -11.80
C SER A 135 0.44 -0.54 -11.01
N PRO A 136 1.43 -1.43 -11.05
CA PRO A 136 2.75 -1.15 -10.47
C PRO A 136 3.41 0.12 -11.02
N SER A 137 3.09 0.54 -12.25
CA SER A 137 3.59 1.77 -12.85
C SER A 137 3.10 3.06 -12.16
N SER A 138 2.08 2.97 -11.30
CA SER A 138 1.59 4.10 -10.51
C SER A 138 2.34 4.30 -9.18
N ILE A 139 3.29 3.42 -8.86
CA ILE A 139 4.07 3.47 -7.62
C ILE A 139 5.02 4.66 -7.65
N ILE A 140 5.04 5.40 -6.54
CA ILE A 140 5.99 6.46 -6.21
C ILE A 140 6.45 6.34 -4.75
N GLY A 141 7.56 6.97 -4.41
CA GLY A 141 8.14 6.97 -3.08
C GLY A 141 7.89 8.24 -2.27
N PRO A 142 8.44 8.30 -1.06
CA PRO A 142 8.42 9.49 -0.21
C PRO A 142 9.01 10.72 -0.93
N GLY A 143 8.33 11.87 -0.83
CA GLY A 143 8.74 13.13 -1.47
C GLY A 143 8.63 13.15 -2.99
N ASP A 144 7.94 12.19 -3.59
CA ASP A 144 7.56 12.23 -4.99
C ASP A 144 6.18 12.90 -5.14
N THR A 145 5.71 13.10 -6.39
CA THR A 145 4.51 13.88 -6.72
C THR A 145 3.38 13.01 -7.24
N ILE A 146 2.17 13.22 -6.69
CA ILE A 146 0.92 12.73 -7.24
C ILE A 146 0.50 13.70 -8.36
N PHE A 147 0.26 13.20 -9.58
CA PHE A 147 -0.21 14.02 -10.68
C PHE A 147 -1.72 13.89 -10.86
N LEU A 148 -2.43 15.01 -10.71
CA LEU A 148 -3.88 15.06 -10.94
C LEU A 148 -4.15 14.97 -12.45
N PRO A 149 -4.91 13.95 -12.92
CA PRO A 149 -5.09 13.77 -14.36
C PRO A 149 -6.07 14.79 -14.97
N ASP A 150 -5.71 15.39 -16.08
CA ASP A 150 -6.53 16.29 -16.88
C ASP A 150 -7.68 15.57 -17.63
N THR A 151 -7.57 14.25 -17.76
CA THR A 151 -8.55 13.41 -18.47
C THR A 151 -9.82 13.10 -17.68
N THR A 152 -9.98 13.70 -16.50
CA THR A 152 -11.11 13.48 -15.60
C THR A 152 -11.81 14.79 -15.20
N PRO A 153 -12.20 15.65 -16.14
CA PRO A 153 -12.79 16.96 -15.81
C PRO A 153 -14.07 16.76 -14.98
N GLY A 154 -14.20 17.57 -13.92
CA GLY A 154 -15.34 17.55 -13.00
C GLY A 154 -15.36 16.35 -12.04
N ARG A 155 -14.30 15.53 -11.99
CA ARG A 155 -14.15 14.46 -10.99
C ARG A 155 -13.14 14.84 -9.94
N GLU A 156 -13.43 14.48 -8.71
CA GLU A 156 -12.52 14.66 -7.59
C GLU A 156 -11.49 13.51 -7.50
N VAL A 157 -10.28 13.85 -7.06
CA VAL A 157 -9.23 12.89 -6.69
C VAL A 157 -9.11 12.89 -5.18
N HIS A 158 -9.29 11.75 -4.55
CA HIS A 158 -9.27 11.59 -3.10
C HIS A 158 -8.03 10.82 -2.62
N HIS A 159 -7.62 11.14 -1.38
CA HIS A 159 -6.63 10.37 -0.63
C HIS A 159 -7.29 9.19 0.09
N GLU A 160 -6.56 8.10 0.28
CA GLU A 160 -6.96 6.89 1.01
C GLU A 160 -5.72 6.26 1.67
N PRO A 161 -5.45 6.48 2.98
CA PRO A 161 -4.33 5.86 3.68
C PRO A 161 -4.63 4.39 3.99
N GLU A 162 -3.65 3.52 3.77
CA GLU A 162 -3.80 2.09 3.94
C GLU A 162 -2.53 1.46 4.55
N LEU A 163 -2.72 0.43 5.37
CA LEU A 163 -1.65 -0.50 5.71
C LEU A 163 -1.41 -1.42 4.51
N ALA A 164 -0.14 -1.62 4.15
CA ALA A 164 0.28 -2.50 3.07
C ALA A 164 1.18 -3.61 3.59
N ALA A 165 0.84 -4.86 3.29
CA ALA A 165 1.69 -6.02 3.54
C ALA A 165 2.52 -6.34 2.30
N VAL A 166 3.83 -6.60 2.51
CA VAL A 166 4.77 -7.08 1.50
C VAL A 166 4.88 -8.59 1.62
N ILE A 167 4.66 -9.31 0.53
CA ILE A 167 4.66 -10.78 0.51
C ILE A 167 6.09 -11.33 0.53
N SER A 168 6.34 -12.38 1.34
CA SER A 168 7.66 -12.99 1.55
C SER A 168 7.96 -14.14 0.61
N LYS A 169 6.96 -14.90 0.22
CA LYS A 169 7.09 -16.14 -0.57
C LYS A 169 5.86 -16.36 -1.43
N GLU A 170 6.03 -17.14 -2.50
CA GLU A 170 4.90 -17.45 -3.40
C GLU A 170 3.77 -18.12 -2.64
N CYS A 171 2.53 -17.67 -2.89
CA CYS A 171 1.33 -18.25 -2.32
C CYS A 171 0.13 -18.14 -3.27
N TYR A 172 -0.72 -19.16 -3.18
CA TYR A 172 -1.97 -19.26 -3.92
C TYR A 172 -2.98 -20.07 -3.12
N ARG A 173 -4.17 -19.52 -2.88
CA ARG A 173 -5.27 -20.16 -2.12
C ARG A 173 -4.85 -20.63 -0.72
N ILE A 174 -4.16 -19.77 0.00
CA ILE A 174 -3.77 -20.04 1.39
C ILE A 174 -4.97 -19.82 2.34
N SER A 175 -4.92 -20.41 3.53
CA SER A 175 -5.92 -20.16 4.57
C SER A 175 -5.62 -18.87 5.36
N PRO A 176 -6.63 -18.22 5.98
CA PRO A 176 -6.40 -17.04 6.83
C PRO A 176 -5.42 -17.32 7.98
N SER A 177 -5.48 -18.53 8.56
CA SER A 177 -4.59 -18.93 9.66
C SER A 177 -3.11 -19.00 9.27
N GLN A 178 -2.81 -19.11 7.98
CA GLN A 178 -1.46 -19.16 7.44
C GLN A 178 -1.03 -17.83 6.80
N ALA A 179 -1.96 -16.91 6.57
CA ALA A 179 -1.73 -15.74 5.73
C ALA A 179 -0.57 -14.87 6.22
N LEU A 180 -0.46 -14.63 7.54
CA LEU A 180 0.60 -13.82 8.12
C LEU A 180 1.99 -14.51 8.06
N ASP A 181 2.07 -15.81 7.82
CA ASP A 181 3.34 -16.51 7.57
C ASP A 181 3.95 -16.15 6.21
N TYR A 182 3.13 -15.61 5.32
CA TYR A 182 3.53 -15.15 3.99
C TYR A 182 3.86 -13.65 3.94
N VAL A 183 3.80 -12.95 5.07
CA VAL A 183 4.18 -11.54 5.16
C VAL A 183 5.67 -11.41 5.46
N PHE A 184 6.37 -10.58 4.71
CA PHE A 184 7.76 -10.17 4.95
C PHE A 184 7.82 -8.99 5.90
N GLY A 185 6.95 -8.01 5.69
CA GLY A 185 6.87 -6.79 6.49
C GLY A 185 5.76 -5.86 5.98
N TYR A 186 5.75 -4.66 6.49
CA TYR A 186 4.67 -3.70 6.28
C TYR A 186 5.20 -2.34 5.81
N CYS A 187 4.37 -1.64 5.05
CA CYS A 187 4.57 -0.27 4.59
C CYS A 187 3.30 0.55 4.81
N ALA A 188 3.43 1.87 4.82
CA ALA A 188 2.29 2.77 4.62
C ALA A 188 2.07 2.98 3.12
N LEU A 189 0.81 3.08 2.68
CA LEU A 189 0.44 3.27 1.28
C LEU A 189 -0.72 4.27 1.17
N LEU A 190 -0.75 5.03 0.08
CA LEU A 190 -1.89 5.84 -0.32
C LEU A 190 -2.55 5.25 -1.57
N ASP A 191 -3.84 4.89 -1.47
CA ASP A 191 -4.63 4.46 -2.61
C ASP A 191 -5.37 5.65 -3.26
N ILE A 192 -4.61 6.49 -3.97
CA ILE A 192 -5.16 7.69 -4.61
C ILE A 192 -6.20 7.29 -5.65
N THR A 193 -7.36 7.98 -5.61
CA THR A 193 -8.56 7.54 -6.30
C THR A 193 -9.26 8.68 -7.02
N VAL A 194 -9.46 8.58 -8.34
CA VAL A 194 -10.47 9.41 -9.04
C VAL A 194 -11.85 8.90 -8.68
N ARG A 195 -12.71 9.75 -8.11
CA ARG A 195 -14.09 9.37 -7.75
C ARG A 195 -14.98 9.20 -8.98
N GLY A 196 -16.01 8.39 -8.85
CA GLY A 196 -17.05 8.19 -9.86
C GLY A 196 -17.05 6.79 -10.47
N ASP A 197 -17.79 6.65 -11.56
CA ASP A 197 -18.03 5.41 -12.28
C ASP A 197 -16.85 4.99 -13.17
N GLY A 198 -16.86 3.74 -13.57
CA GLY A 198 -15.91 3.15 -14.50
C GLY A 198 -14.93 2.20 -13.82
N ASP A 199 -14.00 1.70 -14.61
CA ASP A 199 -13.02 0.71 -14.18
C ASP A 199 -12.21 1.17 -12.96
N ARG A 200 -12.24 0.37 -11.90
CA ARG A 200 -11.60 0.71 -10.62
C ARG A 200 -10.08 0.73 -10.74
N SER A 201 -9.49 -0.25 -11.41
CA SER A 201 -8.04 -0.31 -11.61
C SER A 201 -7.52 0.93 -12.34
N ARG A 202 -8.20 1.38 -13.39
CA ARG A 202 -7.85 2.61 -14.10
C ARG A 202 -7.95 3.84 -13.22
N ARG A 203 -9.07 4.01 -12.48
CA ARG A 203 -9.30 5.19 -11.60
C ARG A 203 -8.31 5.30 -10.44
N LYS A 204 -7.60 4.24 -10.13
CA LYS A 204 -6.66 4.12 -9.02
C LYS A 204 -5.20 3.89 -9.47
N SER A 205 -4.91 4.06 -10.76
CA SER A 205 -3.59 3.73 -11.32
C SER A 205 -3.00 4.80 -12.24
N TYR A 206 -3.42 6.06 -12.11
CA TYR A 206 -2.75 7.16 -12.79
C TYR A 206 -1.34 7.38 -12.22
N ARG A 207 -0.54 8.20 -12.89
CA ARG A 207 0.84 8.50 -12.48
C ARG A 207 0.87 9.01 -11.04
N GLY A 208 1.61 8.34 -10.16
CA GLY A 208 1.75 8.72 -8.77
C GLY A 208 0.58 8.32 -7.86
N PHE A 209 -0.35 7.47 -8.32
CA PHE A 209 -1.54 7.09 -7.54
C PHE A 209 -1.30 5.98 -6.52
N THR A 210 -0.06 5.49 -6.40
CA THR A 210 0.33 4.50 -5.39
C THR A 210 1.58 4.94 -4.64
N PRO A 211 1.54 6.04 -3.88
CA PRO A 211 2.63 6.37 -2.97
C PRO A 211 2.79 5.28 -1.92
N ILE A 212 4.02 4.77 -1.76
CA ILE A 212 4.34 3.73 -0.77
C ILE A 212 5.66 4.04 -0.07
N GLY A 213 5.71 3.84 1.23
CA GLY A 213 6.88 4.13 2.04
C GLY A 213 6.64 3.95 3.55
N PRO A 214 7.48 4.55 4.39
CA PRO A 214 8.76 5.12 4.00
C PRO A 214 9.81 4.04 3.74
N TRP A 215 9.64 2.84 4.29
CA TRP A 215 10.48 1.64 4.23
C TRP A 215 9.63 0.38 4.46
N ILE A 216 10.24 -0.81 4.39
CA ILE A 216 9.61 -2.05 4.87
C ILE A 216 9.98 -2.22 6.35
N THR A 217 9.00 -2.16 7.23
CA THR A 217 9.14 -2.58 8.64
C THR A 217 8.92 -4.08 8.70
N LEU A 218 9.92 -4.84 9.10
CA LEU A 218 9.82 -6.30 9.14
C LEU A 218 8.70 -6.75 10.10
N LYS A 219 8.05 -7.86 9.81
CA LYS A 219 6.87 -8.31 10.54
C LYS A 219 7.10 -8.53 12.05
N GLU A 220 8.30 -8.89 12.46
CA GLU A 220 8.64 -9.04 13.87
C GLU A 220 8.68 -7.73 14.68
N GLU A 221 8.74 -6.58 14.00
CA GLU A 221 8.66 -5.25 14.64
C GLU A 221 7.20 -4.80 14.86
N VAL A 222 6.24 -5.53 14.28
CA VAL A 222 4.80 -5.23 14.34
C VAL A 222 4.08 -6.43 14.94
N PRO A 223 3.93 -6.49 16.27
CA PRO A 223 3.34 -7.65 16.95
C PRO A 223 1.90 -7.94 16.52
N ASP A 224 1.12 -6.89 16.30
CA ASP A 224 -0.26 -7.00 15.82
C ASP A 224 -0.54 -5.96 14.72
N PRO A 225 -0.63 -6.37 13.46
CA PRO A 225 -0.99 -5.46 12.36
C PRO A 225 -2.47 -5.06 12.39
N GLN A 226 -3.26 -5.66 13.28
CA GLN A 226 -4.68 -5.40 13.43
C GLN A 226 -4.99 -4.35 14.53
N ASP A 227 -3.95 -3.80 15.18
CA ASP A 227 -4.07 -2.76 16.20
C ASP A 227 -2.96 -1.70 16.02
N LEU A 228 -3.10 -0.90 14.96
CA LEU A 228 -2.18 0.19 14.60
C LEU A 228 -2.98 1.46 14.33
N ASP A 229 -2.57 2.57 14.93
CA ASP A 229 -3.09 3.88 14.56
C ASP A 229 -2.66 4.24 13.14
N ILE A 230 -3.61 4.71 12.34
CA ILE A 230 -3.40 5.19 10.98
C ILE A 230 -3.93 6.62 10.84
N LYS A 231 -3.07 7.54 10.43
CA LYS A 231 -3.38 8.96 10.34
C LYS A 231 -2.98 9.55 8.99
N LEU A 232 -3.81 10.48 8.50
CA LEU A 232 -3.52 11.22 7.29
C LEU A 232 -3.81 12.70 7.50
N TRP A 233 -2.91 13.52 6.96
CA TRP A 233 -3.07 14.99 6.89
C TRP A 233 -3.01 15.43 5.43
N VAL A 234 -3.81 16.45 5.12
CA VAL A 234 -3.63 17.26 3.92
C VAL A 234 -3.19 18.63 4.40
N ASN A 235 -2.02 19.06 4.00
CA ASN A 235 -1.32 20.19 4.58
C ASN A 235 -1.16 19.97 6.10
N ASP A 236 -1.56 20.92 6.92
CA ASP A 236 -1.49 20.82 8.38
C ASP A 236 -2.80 20.33 9.03
N GLN A 237 -3.78 19.89 8.22
CA GLN A 237 -5.07 19.45 8.72
C GLN A 237 -5.19 17.93 8.72
N ILE A 238 -5.44 17.36 9.89
CA ILE A 238 -5.78 15.94 9.99
C ILE A 238 -7.11 15.68 9.27
N ARG A 239 -7.13 14.68 8.39
CA ARG A 239 -8.29 14.28 7.61
C ARG A 239 -8.82 12.91 8.03
N GLN A 240 -7.91 11.99 8.35
CA GLN A 240 -8.25 10.65 8.79
C GLN A 240 -7.43 10.33 10.03
N ASP A 241 -8.10 9.77 11.06
CA ASP A 241 -7.51 9.33 12.33
C ASP A 241 -8.31 8.11 12.78
N ALA A 242 -7.78 6.93 12.56
CA ALA A 242 -8.45 5.65 12.77
C ALA A 242 -7.46 4.60 13.27
N ASN A 243 -7.97 3.39 13.54
CA ASN A 243 -7.14 2.26 13.93
C ASN A 243 -7.44 1.07 12.99
N THR A 244 -6.44 0.24 12.71
CA THR A 244 -6.60 -0.94 11.84
C THR A 244 -7.54 -1.99 12.43
N SER A 245 -7.87 -1.93 13.73
CA SER A 245 -8.90 -2.76 14.36
C SER A 245 -10.33 -2.49 13.85
N ASP A 246 -10.55 -1.34 13.19
CA ASP A 246 -11.84 -0.97 12.60
C ASP A 246 -12.10 -1.66 11.24
N MET A 247 -11.15 -2.43 10.73
CA MET A 247 -11.31 -3.22 9.51
C MET A 247 -12.47 -4.22 9.64
N ILE A 248 -13.21 -4.42 8.55
CA ILE A 248 -14.26 -5.42 8.43
C ILE A 248 -13.66 -6.82 8.29
N GLU A 249 -12.70 -6.95 7.40
CA GLU A 249 -11.89 -8.15 7.18
C GLU A 249 -10.48 -7.89 7.72
N THR A 250 -9.98 -8.82 8.50
CA THR A 250 -8.60 -8.74 9.01
C THR A 250 -7.59 -8.79 7.86
N LEU A 251 -6.39 -8.27 8.09
CA LEU A 251 -5.30 -8.37 7.11
C LEU A 251 -5.09 -9.82 6.63
N ALA A 252 -5.19 -10.80 7.53
CA ALA A 252 -5.06 -12.22 7.20
C ALA A 252 -6.16 -12.68 6.22
N GLU A 253 -7.38 -12.22 6.38
CA GLU A 253 -8.51 -12.52 5.50
C GLU A 253 -8.38 -11.81 4.15
N VAL A 254 -7.87 -10.57 4.14
CA VAL A 254 -7.57 -9.84 2.89
C VAL A 254 -6.48 -10.56 2.08
N ILE A 255 -5.39 -11.00 2.73
CA ILE A 255 -4.31 -11.75 2.06
C ILE A 255 -4.82 -13.09 1.53
N GLU A 256 -5.61 -13.81 2.34
CA GLU A 256 -6.24 -15.07 1.89
C GLU A 256 -7.05 -14.84 0.62
N TYR A 257 -7.93 -13.83 0.61
CA TYR A 257 -8.77 -13.55 -0.54
C TYR A 257 -7.96 -13.04 -1.75
N ALA A 258 -6.97 -12.19 -1.54
CA ALA A 258 -6.05 -11.76 -2.59
C ALA A 258 -5.34 -12.97 -3.22
N SER A 259 -4.86 -13.92 -2.38
CA SER A 259 -4.19 -15.15 -2.84
C SER A 259 -5.14 -16.11 -3.58
N PHE A 260 -6.44 -16.05 -3.31
CA PHE A 260 -7.45 -16.80 -4.04
C PHE A 260 -7.66 -16.23 -5.45
N CYS A 261 -7.65 -14.90 -5.56
CA CYS A 261 -7.84 -14.21 -6.84
C CYS A 261 -6.57 -14.24 -7.71
N TYR A 262 -5.40 -14.06 -7.09
CA TYR A 262 -4.11 -13.87 -7.77
C TYR A 262 -3.02 -14.74 -7.14
N PRO A 263 -2.20 -15.46 -7.93
CA PRO A 263 -0.94 -16.00 -7.42
C PRO A 263 -0.04 -14.83 -6.97
N LEU A 264 0.25 -14.76 -5.66
CA LEU A 264 1.12 -13.74 -5.10
C LEU A 264 2.56 -14.22 -5.05
N LYS A 265 3.52 -13.31 -5.22
CA LYS A 265 4.96 -13.57 -5.29
C LYS A 265 5.74 -12.75 -4.27
N PRO A 266 6.98 -13.12 -3.95
CA PRO A 266 7.84 -12.29 -3.12
C PRO A 266 7.91 -10.85 -3.64
N GLY A 267 7.67 -9.88 -2.75
CA GLY A 267 7.63 -8.47 -3.08
C GLY A 267 6.27 -7.96 -3.60
N ASP A 268 5.27 -8.82 -3.83
CA ASP A 268 3.92 -8.34 -4.10
C ASP A 268 3.33 -7.62 -2.89
N ILE A 269 2.43 -6.69 -3.15
CA ILE A 269 1.82 -5.82 -2.15
C ILE A 269 0.34 -6.16 -2.03
N VAL A 270 -0.13 -6.33 -0.79
CA VAL A 270 -1.55 -6.45 -0.46
C VAL A 270 -1.92 -5.32 0.48
N THR A 271 -2.92 -4.50 0.12
CA THR A 271 -3.37 -3.36 0.92
C THR A 271 -4.74 -3.59 1.53
N THR A 272 -5.01 -2.93 2.65
CA THR A 272 -6.11 -3.27 3.57
C THR A 272 -7.39 -2.49 3.35
N GLY A 273 -7.41 -1.53 2.42
CA GLY A 273 -8.50 -0.55 2.34
C GLY A 273 -8.31 0.61 3.30
N SER A 274 -9.06 1.68 3.11
CA SER A 274 -8.94 2.94 3.83
C SER A 274 -10.10 3.18 4.80
N PRO A 275 -9.85 3.84 5.96
CA PRO A 275 -10.89 4.33 6.85
C PRO A 275 -11.67 5.51 6.25
N ASP A 276 -12.72 5.96 6.92
CA ASP A 276 -13.49 7.15 6.58
C ASP A 276 -12.69 8.46 6.71
N GLY A 277 -13.30 9.56 6.25
CA GLY A 277 -12.68 10.88 6.21
C GLY A 277 -11.95 11.16 4.88
N VAL A 278 -12.22 10.36 3.85
CA VAL A 278 -11.65 10.59 2.50
C VAL A 278 -12.17 11.91 1.92
N ALA A 279 -11.27 12.68 1.32
CA ALA A 279 -11.58 14.00 0.79
C ALA A 279 -10.74 14.33 -0.44
N PRO A 280 -11.17 15.32 -1.25
CA PRO A 280 -10.41 15.72 -2.42
C PRO A 280 -9.08 16.38 -2.07
N ILE A 281 -8.07 16.09 -2.89
CA ILE A 281 -6.78 16.75 -2.94
C ILE A 281 -6.71 17.67 -4.17
N LYS A 282 -5.90 18.72 -4.08
CA LYS A 282 -5.79 19.78 -5.09
C LYS A 282 -4.33 20.05 -5.44
N ASP A 283 -4.13 20.75 -6.52
CA ASP A 283 -2.84 21.32 -6.91
C ASP A 283 -2.21 22.12 -5.76
N GLY A 284 -0.95 21.86 -5.46
CA GLY A 284 -0.20 22.48 -4.36
C GLY A 284 -0.44 21.88 -2.97
N ASP A 285 -1.31 20.89 -2.82
CA ASP A 285 -1.48 20.20 -1.54
C ASP A 285 -0.26 19.29 -1.24
N VAL A 286 -0.01 19.10 0.06
CA VAL A 286 0.93 18.11 0.59
C VAL A 286 0.17 17.07 1.39
N VAL A 287 0.27 15.81 1.01
CA VAL A 287 -0.39 14.70 1.70
C VAL A 287 0.64 13.98 2.57
N ARG A 288 0.35 13.83 3.86
CA ARG A 288 1.17 13.09 4.83
C ARG A 288 0.38 11.92 5.40
N ILE A 289 0.97 10.75 5.37
CA ILE A 289 0.49 9.54 6.05
C ILE A 289 1.45 9.18 7.18
N ASP A 290 0.92 8.65 8.28
CA ASP A 290 1.68 8.01 9.35
C ASP A 290 0.92 6.79 9.86
N ILE A 291 1.62 5.67 10.05
CA ILE A 291 1.08 4.46 10.65
C ILE A 291 1.98 4.07 11.81
N GLU A 292 1.36 3.83 12.96
CA GLU A 292 2.05 3.42 14.18
C GLU A 292 3.03 2.26 13.90
N ARG A 293 4.25 2.29 14.46
CA ARG A 293 5.35 1.32 14.27
C ARG A 293 5.90 1.23 12.85
N ILE A 294 5.14 1.60 11.83
CA ILE A 294 5.58 1.56 10.41
C ILE A 294 6.35 2.84 10.09
N GLY A 295 5.83 4.00 10.51
CA GLY A 295 6.33 5.32 10.19
C GLY A 295 5.52 5.98 9.09
N GLY A 296 5.92 7.20 8.74
CA GLY A 296 5.18 8.06 7.82
C GLY A 296 6.06 8.72 6.77
N PHE A 297 5.39 9.30 5.79
CA PHE A 297 6.02 10.06 4.71
C PHE A 297 5.06 11.12 4.14
N THR A 298 5.60 12.01 3.32
CA THR A 298 4.85 13.03 2.59
C THR A 298 5.00 12.83 1.09
N VAL A 299 4.00 13.31 0.34
CA VAL A 299 4.03 13.45 -1.12
C VAL A 299 3.37 14.77 -1.51
N ASP A 300 3.86 15.37 -2.59
CA ASP A 300 3.29 16.59 -3.16
C ASP A 300 2.17 16.26 -4.15
N VAL A 301 1.31 17.23 -4.44
CA VAL A 301 0.21 17.11 -5.41
C VAL A 301 0.35 18.21 -6.47
N GLU A 302 0.36 17.83 -7.75
CA GLU A 302 0.44 18.75 -8.89
C GLU A 302 -0.64 18.44 -9.92
N ALA A 303 -1.24 19.47 -10.52
CA ALA A 303 -2.07 19.32 -11.70
C ALA A 303 -1.21 19.13 -12.96
N LEU A 304 -1.65 18.26 -13.89
CA LEU A 304 -1.03 18.09 -15.20
C LEU A 304 -1.44 19.20 -16.16
#